data_c5981b4dea591ecb94129312d76955b6
#
_entry.id   c5981b4dea591ecb94129312d76955b6
#
_cell.length_a   1.000
_cell.length_b   1.000
_cell.length_c   1.000
_cell.angle_alpha   90.00
_cell.angle_beta   90.00
_cell.angle_gamma   90.00
#
_symmetry.space_group_name_H-M   'P 1'
#
loop_
_entity.id
_entity.type
_entity.pdbx_description
1 polymer ?
#
loop_
_entity_poly.entity_id
_entity_poly.type
_entity_poly.pdbx_seq_one_letter_code
_entity_poly.pdbx_strand_id
1 'polypeptide(L)'
;MKYSTSLKLNHIFRRLYHTSGFADGLLVLYARKNRTAENRVGITVSKKLGKAHVRNRTRRRLREVYRLSEEKFRPGWDIVVVARSKAVDAEFSQLTKSYLTLAKKAGILREGVQP
;
A
#
# COMPACT_ATOMS: atom_id res chain seq x y z
N MET A 1 -7.62 0.45 -11.55
CA MET A 1 -8.17 -0.22 -10.36
C MET A 1 -9.69 -0.12 -10.42
N LYS A 2 -10.37 -1.22 -10.14
CA LYS A 2 -11.84 -1.32 -10.35
C LYS A 2 -12.66 -0.54 -9.32
N TYR A 3 -12.28 -0.61 -8.05
CA TYR A 3 -13.02 0.00 -6.93
C TYR A 3 -12.19 1.00 -6.15
N SER A 4 -11.13 1.52 -6.75
CA SER A 4 -10.15 2.33 -6.03
C SER A 4 -9.66 3.47 -6.89
N THR A 5 -9.22 4.53 -6.23
CA THR A 5 -8.59 5.68 -6.88
C THR A 5 -7.23 5.93 -6.28
N SER A 6 -6.38 6.65 -7.00
CA SER A 6 -5.08 7.05 -6.47
C SER A 6 -5.23 8.13 -5.42
N LEU A 7 -4.51 7.97 -4.32
CA LEU A 7 -4.47 8.94 -3.25
C LEU A 7 -3.42 10.01 -3.56
N LYS A 8 -3.85 11.24 -3.84
CA LYS A 8 -2.95 12.32 -4.28
C LYS A 8 -2.91 13.54 -3.37
N LEU A 9 -3.84 13.63 -2.42
CA LEU A 9 -3.96 14.83 -1.59
C LEU A 9 -3.03 14.76 -0.39
N ASN A 10 -2.12 15.71 -0.29
CA ASN A 10 -1.11 15.76 0.77
C ASN A 10 -1.70 15.74 2.18
N HIS A 11 -2.84 16.42 2.40
CA HIS A 11 -3.44 16.46 3.72
C HIS A 11 -3.96 15.08 4.15
N ILE A 12 -4.38 14.24 3.20
CA ILE A 12 -4.80 12.87 3.48
C ILE A 12 -3.59 12.02 3.86
N PHE A 13 -2.47 12.17 3.13
CA PHE A 13 -1.22 11.51 3.49
C PHE A 13 -0.78 11.87 4.91
N ARG A 14 -0.83 13.15 5.28
CA ARG A 14 -0.46 13.60 6.62
C ARG A 14 -1.33 12.97 7.70
N ARG A 15 -2.64 12.90 7.49
CA ARG A 15 -3.56 12.24 8.42
C ARG A 15 -3.21 10.77 8.63
N LEU A 16 -2.87 10.08 7.53
CA LEU A 16 -2.52 8.67 7.59
C LEU A 16 -1.23 8.43 8.37
N TYR A 17 -0.24 9.30 8.24
CA TYR A 17 1.00 9.18 8.99
C TYR A 17 0.84 9.40 10.49
N HIS A 18 -0.26 10.01 10.94
CA HIS A 18 -0.57 10.14 12.36
C HIS A 18 -1.29 8.90 12.91
N THR A 19 -1.71 7.97 12.08
CA THR A 19 -2.25 6.70 12.53
C THR A 19 -1.12 5.70 12.77
N SER A 20 -1.40 4.64 13.52
CA SER A 20 -0.42 3.57 13.71
C SER A 20 -0.20 2.82 12.40
N GLY A 21 1.06 2.70 11.98
CA GLY A 21 1.44 1.93 10.82
C GLY A 21 1.79 0.49 11.18
N PHE A 22 1.69 -0.37 10.19
CA PHE A 22 2.15 -1.75 10.27
C PHE A 22 3.35 -1.92 9.36
N ALA A 23 4.42 -2.49 9.85
CA ALA A 23 5.68 -2.54 9.12
C ALA A 23 6.31 -3.93 9.13
N ASP A 24 7.03 -4.23 8.06
CA ASP A 24 7.96 -5.35 8.01
C ASP A 24 9.27 -4.89 7.37
N GLY A 25 10.11 -5.82 6.92
CA GLY A 25 11.39 -5.48 6.30
C GLY A 25 11.28 -4.78 4.94
N LEU A 26 10.15 -4.87 4.26
CA LEU A 26 9.96 -4.35 2.91
C LEU A 26 9.10 -3.09 2.86
N LEU A 27 8.01 -3.05 3.62
CA LEU A 27 6.98 -2.01 3.50
C LEU A 27 6.52 -1.51 4.87
N VAL A 28 5.94 -0.31 4.85
CA VAL A 28 5.11 0.19 5.95
C VAL A 28 3.73 0.50 5.37
N LEU A 29 2.67 0.05 6.02
CA LEU A 29 1.30 0.25 5.57
C LEU A 29 0.51 1.03 6.62
N TYR A 30 -0.15 2.10 6.17
CA TYR A 30 -1.07 2.90 6.96
C TYR A 30 -2.46 2.79 6.37
N ALA A 31 -3.48 2.70 7.21
CA ALA A 31 -4.85 2.61 6.72
C ALA A 31 -5.79 3.37 7.64
N ARG A 32 -6.81 4.01 7.05
CA ARG A 32 -7.84 4.74 7.77
C ARG A 32 -9.15 4.66 6.99
N LYS A 33 -10.26 4.51 7.69
CA LYS A 33 -11.59 4.56 7.07
C LYS A 33 -11.83 5.94 6.45
N ASN A 34 -12.38 5.96 5.23
CA ASN A 34 -12.63 7.20 4.49
C ASN A 34 -14.12 7.54 4.33
N ARG A 35 -14.99 6.70 4.85
CA ARG A 35 -16.46 6.90 4.79
C ARG A 35 -17.02 6.93 3.37
N THR A 36 -16.33 6.35 2.40
CA THR A 36 -16.82 6.20 1.03
C THR A 36 -16.91 4.72 0.67
N ALA A 37 -17.47 4.42 -0.49
CA ALA A 37 -17.55 3.04 -0.98
C ALA A 37 -16.27 2.58 -1.69
N GLU A 38 -15.33 3.49 -1.90
CA GLU A 38 -14.10 3.21 -2.63
C GLU A 38 -12.86 3.27 -1.74
N ASN A 39 -11.85 2.51 -2.10
CA ASN A 39 -10.53 2.66 -1.52
C ASN A 39 -9.74 3.73 -2.28
N ARG A 40 -8.94 4.49 -1.54
CA ARG A 40 -7.95 5.39 -2.12
C ARG A 40 -6.58 4.90 -1.72
N VAL A 41 -5.72 4.68 -2.71
CA VAL A 41 -4.41 4.06 -2.50
C VAL A 41 -3.30 5.00 -2.92
N GLY A 42 -2.38 5.25 -2.01
CA GLY A 42 -1.17 6.01 -2.28
C GLY A 42 0.07 5.17 -2.03
N ILE A 43 1.09 5.40 -2.83
CA ILE A 43 2.36 4.69 -2.70
C ILE A 43 3.47 5.74 -2.61
N THR A 44 4.29 5.61 -1.59
CA THR A 44 5.42 6.53 -1.37
C THR A 44 6.73 5.77 -1.52
N VAL A 45 7.59 6.31 -2.37
CA VAL A 45 8.96 5.81 -2.54
C VAL A 45 9.90 7.00 -2.38
N SER A 46 10.66 7.03 -1.29
CA SER A 46 11.56 8.13 -0.97
C SER A 46 12.67 8.28 -1.99
N LYS A 47 13.10 9.53 -2.24
CA LYS A 47 14.25 9.84 -3.09
C LYS A 47 15.53 9.13 -2.65
N LYS A 48 15.63 8.77 -1.38
CA LYS A 48 16.78 8.04 -0.83
C LYS A 48 16.91 6.62 -1.37
N LEU A 49 15.84 6.06 -1.95
CA LEU A 49 15.84 4.67 -2.42
C LEU A 49 16.41 4.49 -3.83
N GLY A 50 16.78 5.57 -4.49
CA GLY A 50 17.42 5.48 -5.80
C GLY A 50 17.00 6.57 -6.77
N LYS A 51 17.47 6.45 -7.99
CA LYS A 51 17.16 7.37 -9.09
C LYS A 51 15.68 7.28 -9.48
N ALA A 52 15.19 8.27 -10.24
CA ALA A 52 13.78 8.35 -10.62
C ALA A 52 13.27 7.06 -11.28
N HIS A 53 14.05 6.45 -12.17
CA HIS A 53 13.61 5.22 -12.85
C HIS A 53 13.47 4.04 -11.89
N VAL A 54 14.31 3.94 -10.87
CA VAL A 54 14.23 2.91 -9.82
C VAL A 54 12.97 3.11 -8.98
N ARG A 55 12.73 4.37 -8.56
CA ARG A 55 11.54 4.70 -7.77
C ARG A 55 10.24 4.47 -8.55
N ASN A 56 10.22 4.83 -9.82
CA ASN A 56 9.05 4.62 -10.68
C ASN A 56 8.76 3.14 -10.88
N ARG A 57 9.81 2.32 -11.05
CA ARG A 57 9.67 0.87 -11.14
C ARG A 57 9.08 0.29 -9.85
N THR A 58 9.56 0.73 -8.70
CA THR A 58 9.07 0.26 -7.41
C THR A 58 7.60 0.63 -7.22
N ARG A 59 7.21 1.88 -7.57
CA ARG A 59 5.81 2.30 -7.52
C ARG A 59 4.92 1.45 -8.41
N ARG A 60 5.36 1.19 -9.65
CA ARG A 60 4.58 0.36 -10.59
C ARG A 60 4.37 -1.04 -10.05
N ARG A 61 5.41 -1.63 -9.47
CA ARG A 61 5.32 -2.97 -8.90
C ARG A 61 4.34 -3.02 -7.73
N LEU A 62 4.41 -2.06 -6.82
CA LEU A 62 3.48 -1.99 -5.70
C LEU A 62 2.04 -1.69 -6.13
N ARG A 63 1.87 -0.84 -7.13
CA ARG A 63 0.57 -0.58 -7.73
C ARG A 63 -0.01 -1.86 -8.34
N GLU A 64 0.82 -2.64 -9.00
CA GLU A 64 0.42 -3.92 -9.61
C GLU A 64 0.03 -4.95 -8.54
N VAL A 65 0.73 -5.00 -7.42
CA VAL A 65 0.36 -5.86 -6.29
C VAL A 65 -1.07 -5.55 -5.84
N TYR A 66 -1.38 -4.27 -5.65
CA TYR A 66 -2.72 -3.87 -5.23
C TYR A 66 -3.76 -4.19 -6.30
N ARG A 67 -3.47 -3.87 -7.57
CA ARG A 67 -4.40 -4.12 -8.68
C ARG A 67 -4.80 -5.60 -8.76
N LEU A 68 -3.83 -6.49 -8.63
CA LEU A 68 -4.08 -7.93 -8.69
C LEU A 68 -4.79 -8.48 -7.45
N SER A 69 -4.73 -7.75 -6.34
CA SER A 69 -5.27 -8.18 -5.06
C SER A 69 -6.47 -7.36 -4.60
N GLU A 70 -6.92 -6.42 -5.42
CA GLU A 70 -7.94 -5.42 -5.03
C GLU A 70 -9.19 -6.04 -4.42
N GLU A 71 -9.67 -7.15 -4.99
CA GLU A 71 -10.89 -7.81 -4.51
C GLU A 71 -10.76 -8.43 -3.12
N LYS A 72 -9.54 -8.63 -2.65
CA LYS A 72 -9.27 -9.14 -1.29
C LYS A 72 -9.45 -8.08 -0.21
N PHE A 73 -9.51 -6.80 -0.60
CA PHE A 73 -9.58 -5.69 0.33
C PHE A 73 -11.01 -5.31 0.64
N ARG A 74 -11.24 -4.88 1.88
CA ARG A 74 -12.51 -4.27 2.28
C ARG A 74 -12.60 -2.89 1.65
N PRO A 75 -13.79 -2.45 1.20
CA PRO A 75 -13.96 -1.10 0.65
C PRO A 75 -13.98 -0.04 1.75
N GLY A 76 -13.73 1.21 1.35
CA GLY A 76 -13.91 2.35 2.25
C GLY A 76 -12.68 2.72 3.06
N TRP A 77 -11.50 2.45 2.55
CA TRP A 77 -10.24 2.74 3.24
C TRP A 77 -9.32 3.64 2.42
N ASP A 78 -8.66 4.57 3.11
CA ASP A 78 -7.47 5.23 2.58
C ASP A 78 -6.26 4.41 3.02
N ILE A 79 -5.44 4.03 2.04
CA ILE A 79 -4.30 3.14 2.26
C ILE A 79 -3.06 3.82 1.71
N VAL A 80 -2.02 3.94 2.53
CA VAL A 80 -0.71 4.41 2.07
C VAL A 80 0.32 3.33 2.34
N VAL A 81 1.05 2.97 1.30
CA VAL A 81 2.15 2.02 1.39
C VAL A 81 3.46 2.75 1.15
N VAL A 82 4.37 2.65 2.09
CA VAL A 82 5.69 3.25 2.02
C VAL A 82 6.72 2.16 1.77
N ALA A 83 7.46 2.29 0.66
CA ALA A 83 8.51 1.34 0.34
C ALA A 83 9.74 1.58 1.21
N ARG A 84 10.29 0.51 1.77
CA ARG A 84 11.59 0.53 2.45
C ARG A 84 12.68 0.13 1.45
N SER A 85 13.95 0.36 1.80
CA SER A 85 15.06 0.14 0.87
C SER A 85 15.10 -1.28 0.29
N LYS A 86 14.79 -2.28 1.09
CA LYS A 86 14.79 -3.68 0.63
C LYS A 86 13.69 -3.99 -0.40
N ALA A 87 12.64 -3.16 -0.48
CA ALA A 87 11.58 -3.36 -1.45
C ALA A 87 12.04 -3.14 -2.89
N VAL A 88 13.07 -2.32 -3.09
CA VAL A 88 13.59 -1.98 -4.41
C VAL A 88 14.07 -3.23 -5.17
N ASP A 89 14.73 -4.14 -4.47
CA ASP A 89 15.31 -5.35 -5.06
C ASP A 89 14.53 -6.62 -4.72
N ALA A 90 13.40 -6.50 -4.02
CA ALA A 90 12.60 -7.65 -3.65
C ALA A 90 11.91 -8.26 -4.86
N GLU A 91 11.69 -9.57 -4.82
CA GLU A 91 10.88 -10.24 -5.83
C GLU A 91 9.41 -9.83 -5.71
N PHE A 92 8.69 -9.90 -6.81
CA PHE A 92 7.28 -9.54 -6.83
C PHE A 92 6.44 -10.36 -5.83
N SER A 93 6.73 -11.64 -5.72
CA SER A 93 6.07 -12.52 -4.74
C SER A 93 6.31 -12.07 -3.30
N GLN A 94 7.49 -11.58 -3.00
CA GLN A 94 7.82 -11.05 -1.67
C GLN A 94 7.07 -9.75 -1.38
N LEU A 95 6.96 -8.87 -2.38
CA LEU A 95 6.18 -7.63 -2.25
C LEU A 95 4.70 -7.94 -2.03
N THR A 96 4.16 -8.90 -2.77
CA THR A 96 2.76 -9.33 -2.62
C THR A 96 2.51 -9.87 -1.22
N LYS A 97 3.34 -10.76 -0.75
CA LYS A 97 3.21 -11.35 0.59
C LYS A 97 3.29 -10.29 1.68
N SER A 98 4.27 -9.40 1.59
CA SER A 98 4.44 -8.30 2.55
C SER A 98 3.21 -7.41 2.59
N TYR A 99 2.75 -6.95 1.43
CA TYR A 99 1.60 -6.06 1.30
C TYR A 99 0.35 -6.67 1.94
N LEU A 100 0.04 -7.91 1.58
CA LEU A 100 -1.17 -8.59 2.07
C LEU A 100 -1.07 -8.96 3.56
N THR A 101 0.11 -9.32 4.03
CA THR A 101 0.32 -9.60 5.46
C THR A 101 0.08 -8.34 6.30
N LEU A 102 0.62 -7.19 5.86
CA LEU A 102 0.41 -5.92 6.56
C LEU A 102 -1.05 -5.47 6.48
N ALA A 103 -1.70 -5.68 5.34
CA ALA A 103 -3.12 -5.37 5.18
C ALA A 103 -3.99 -6.22 6.12
N LYS A 104 -3.65 -7.48 6.30
CA LYS A 104 -4.35 -8.35 7.24
C LYS A 104 -4.19 -7.87 8.67
N LYS A 105 -2.97 -7.49 9.07
CA LYS A 105 -2.71 -6.93 10.39
C LYS A 105 -3.48 -5.62 10.63
N ALA A 106 -3.64 -4.82 9.59
CA ALA A 106 -4.39 -3.56 9.66
C ALA A 106 -5.92 -3.78 9.66
N GLY A 107 -6.38 -5.01 9.45
CA GLY A 107 -7.80 -5.33 9.44
C GLY A 107 -8.54 -4.89 8.18
N ILE A 108 -7.85 -4.69 7.08
CA ILE A 108 -8.43 -4.19 5.83
C ILE A 108 -8.60 -5.24 4.74
N LEU A 109 -8.30 -6.50 5.04
CA LEU A 109 -8.65 -7.60 4.14
C LEU A 109 -10.01 -8.16 4.50
N ARG A 110 -10.72 -8.69 3.50
CA ARG A 110 -12.01 -9.35 3.71
C ARG A 110 -11.82 -10.60 4.58
N GLU A 111 -12.83 -10.95 5.36
CA GLU A 111 -12.81 -12.14 6.20
C GLU A 111 -12.54 -13.39 5.36
N GLY A 112 -11.74 -14.31 5.94
CA GLY A 112 -11.41 -15.57 5.29
C GLY A 112 -10.36 -15.48 4.20
N VAL A 113 -9.89 -14.27 3.85
CA VAL A 113 -8.84 -14.10 2.85
C VAL A 113 -7.48 -14.34 3.48
N GLN A 114 -6.67 -15.16 2.83
CA GLN A 114 -5.29 -15.40 3.24
C GLN A 114 -4.35 -14.43 2.51
N PRO A 115 -3.30 -13.94 3.19
CA PRO A 115 -2.29 -13.09 2.56
C PRO A 115 -1.52 -13.83 1.47
#